data_9054a734ba2cb7f1520d4d508119c8a5
#
_entry.id   9054a734ba2cb7f1520d4d508119c8a5
#
_cell.length_a   1.000
_cell.length_b   1.000
_cell.length_c   1.000
_cell.angle_alpha   90.00
_cell.angle_beta   90.00
_cell.angle_gamma   90.00
#
_symmetry.space_group_name_H-M   'P 1'
#
loop_
_entity.id
_entity.type
_entity.pdbx_description
1 polymer ?
#
loop_
_entity_poly.entity_id
_entity_poly.type
_entity_poly.pdbx_seq_one_letter_code
_entity_poly.pdbx_strand_id
1 'polypeptide(L)'
;MELTAGKIAEILSGEVEGDKDATVTTFARIESGKPGAISFYANPKYEEYVYASKATIIIANKTFEPKRPVSATLVRVDDAYSAVALLLEYVTAQKKKYFRHRGRYCRIAFSSKVGRKVYVGDFAYIGKKAKVDDFTKVYEQVYIGDGASVGKNCILYPGVKIYPGMVIGNNVIIHANAVIGADGFGFAPLEDGTYRKIEHTGNVIIEDNVEIGANTCVDKSQMGSTIIHKGVKIDNLCQIAHNVEVGENTVMSAMVGIAGSTKVGEHCIFAGQAGIANGLKVPPHTTLGAQTGLIGNLKKEGEVLFGTPAIPHREFLRGYAIFRRNGKGDK
;
A
#
# COMPACT_ATOMS: atom_id res chain seq x y z
N MET A 1 9.47 -19.97 14.91
CA MET A 1 10.59 -19.04 15.15
C MET A 1 10.56 -18.72 16.63
N GLU A 2 11.65 -18.87 17.31
CA GLU A 2 11.79 -18.60 18.74
C GLU A 2 12.72 -17.40 18.93
N LEU A 3 12.27 -16.36 19.63
CA LEU A 3 13.05 -15.15 19.92
C LEU A 3 13.03 -14.87 21.41
N THR A 4 14.19 -14.54 21.97
CA THR A 4 14.29 -14.06 23.35
C THR A 4 14.06 -12.55 23.42
N ALA A 5 13.67 -12.02 24.60
CA ALA A 5 13.50 -10.59 24.84
C ALA A 5 14.81 -9.83 24.54
N GLY A 6 15.95 -10.39 24.94
CA GLY A 6 17.28 -9.82 24.63
C GLY A 6 17.51 -9.70 23.11
N LYS A 7 17.18 -10.74 22.33
CA LYS A 7 17.34 -10.70 20.87
C LYS A 7 16.38 -9.71 20.19
N ILE A 8 15.16 -9.59 20.71
CA ILE A 8 14.19 -8.61 20.23
C ILE A 8 14.69 -7.19 20.50
N ALA A 9 15.19 -6.92 21.70
CA ALA A 9 15.76 -5.63 22.05
C ALA A 9 16.96 -5.26 21.16
N GLU A 10 17.84 -6.22 20.86
CA GLU A 10 18.96 -6.02 19.93
C GLU A 10 18.47 -5.62 18.53
N ILE A 11 17.47 -6.33 17.99
CA ILE A 11 16.90 -6.05 16.65
C ILE A 11 16.26 -4.66 16.60
N LEU A 12 15.60 -4.25 17.68
CA LEU A 12 14.83 -3.02 17.76
C LEU A 12 15.63 -1.83 18.34
N SER A 13 16.90 -2.01 18.67
CA SER A 13 17.73 -1.02 19.38
C SER A 13 17.05 -0.53 20.67
N GLY A 14 16.43 -1.46 21.39
CA GLY A 14 15.67 -1.23 22.61
C GLY A 14 16.38 -1.77 23.86
N GLU A 15 15.72 -1.61 25.00
CA GLU A 15 16.18 -2.06 26.32
C GLU A 15 15.21 -3.06 26.91
N VAL A 16 15.71 -4.08 27.63
CA VAL A 16 14.87 -5.06 28.31
C VAL A 16 14.67 -4.68 29.77
N GLU A 17 13.42 -4.58 30.18
CA GLU A 17 12.99 -4.45 31.57
C GLU A 17 12.27 -5.74 31.97
N GLY A 18 12.93 -6.58 32.78
CA GLY A 18 12.48 -7.90 33.19
C GLY A 18 13.43 -9.02 32.76
N ASP A 19 12.88 -10.16 32.38
CA ASP A 19 13.62 -11.36 32.00
C ASP A 19 14.14 -11.29 30.56
N LYS A 20 15.47 -11.18 30.38
CA LYS A 20 16.13 -11.14 29.06
C LYS A 20 16.01 -12.47 28.27
N ASP A 21 15.83 -13.56 28.98
CA ASP A 21 15.75 -14.89 28.40
C ASP A 21 14.29 -15.32 28.14
N ALA A 22 13.32 -14.48 28.52
CA ALA A 22 11.91 -14.71 28.21
C ALA A 22 11.71 -14.95 26.71
N THR A 23 11.11 -16.08 26.34
CA THR A 23 11.04 -16.57 24.97
C THR A 23 9.63 -16.47 24.39
N VAL A 24 9.52 -16.07 23.14
CA VAL A 24 8.25 -16.00 22.40
C VAL A 24 8.33 -16.71 21.07
N THR A 25 7.20 -17.29 20.67
CA THR A 25 7.06 -18.04 19.41
C THR A 25 5.99 -17.47 18.49
N THR A 26 5.12 -16.59 19.01
CA THR A 26 3.97 -16.06 18.28
C THR A 26 3.70 -14.58 18.63
N PHE A 27 2.93 -13.92 17.79
CA PHE A 27 2.40 -12.59 18.02
C PHE A 27 0.96 -12.67 18.50
N ALA A 28 0.54 -11.77 19.39
CA ALA A 28 -0.84 -11.65 19.84
C ALA A 28 -1.22 -10.16 19.98
N ARG A 29 -2.49 -9.85 19.84
CA ARG A 29 -3.00 -8.54 20.21
C ARG A 29 -2.89 -8.38 21.72
N ILE A 30 -2.72 -7.14 22.21
CA ILE A 30 -2.52 -6.90 23.63
C ILE A 30 -3.73 -7.32 24.47
N GLU A 31 -4.95 -7.19 23.91
CA GLU A 31 -6.20 -7.59 24.54
C GLU A 31 -6.34 -9.11 24.70
N SER A 32 -5.64 -9.88 23.87
CA SER A 32 -5.69 -11.33 23.82
C SER A 32 -4.30 -11.97 24.02
N GLY A 33 -3.42 -11.29 24.75
CA GLY A 33 -2.08 -11.78 25.07
C GLY A 33 -2.13 -13.14 25.78
N LYS A 34 -1.22 -14.03 25.40
CA LYS A 34 -1.11 -15.38 25.94
C LYS A 34 0.34 -15.75 26.20
N PRO A 35 0.63 -16.72 27.09
CA PRO A 35 1.99 -17.21 27.30
C PRO A 35 2.69 -17.62 25.99
N GLY A 36 3.96 -17.28 25.85
CA GLY A 36 4.73 -17.50 24.63
C GLY A 36 4.44 -16.52 23.50
N ALA A 37 3.62 -15.50 23.72
CA ALA A 37 3.33 -14.48 22.74
C ALA A 37 4.04 -13.17 23.05
N ILE A 38 4.36 -12.41 21.97
CA ILE A 38 4.75 -11.02 22.03
C ILE A 38 3.57 -10.12 21.61
N SER A 39 3.36 -9.05 22.35
CA SER A 39 2.38 -8.00 22.09
C SER A 39 3.07 -6.63 22.03
N PHE A 40 2.34 -5.58 21.67
CA PHE A 40 2.88 -4.22 21.71
C PHE A 40 1.84 -3.23 22.25
N TYR A 41 2.36 -2.15 22.83
CA TYR A 41 1.60 -1.05 23.37
C TYR A 41 2.13 0.28 22.81
N ALA A 42 1.36 0.93 21.95
CA ALA A 42 1.69 2.22 21.35
C ALA A 42 0.59 3.28 21.55
N ASN A 43 -0.65 2.87 21.84
CA ASN A 43 -1.79 3.78 21.97
C ASN A 43 -2.31 3.79 23.42
N PRO A 44 -2.37 4.97 24.09
CA PRO A 44 -2.84 5.10 25.48
C PRO A 44 -4.20 4.50 25.78
N LYS A 45 -5.08 4.40 24.80
CA LYS A 45 -6.42 3.78 24.97
C LYS A 45 -6.35 2.29 25.37
N TYR A 46 -5.22 1.65 25.14
CA TYR A 46 -5.00 0.23 25.43
C TYR A 46 -4.19 0.00 26.71
N GLU A 47 -3.93 1.03 27.52
CA GLU A 47 -3.10 0.93 28.74
C GLU A 47 -3.59 -0.16 29.70
N GLU A 48 -4.91 -0.27 29.93
CA GLU A 48 -5.50 -1.27 30.82
C GLU A 48 -5.15 -2.72 30.41
N TYR A 49 -5.02 -2.94 29.11
CA TYR A 49 -4.65 -4.27 28.61
C TYR A 49 -3.18 -4.63 28.85
N VAL A 50 -2.29 -3.65 29.07
CA VAL A 50 -0.90 -3.93 29.46
C VAL A 50 -0.85 -4.70 30.77
N TYR A 51 -1.71 -4.32 31.73
CA TYR A 51 -1.78 -4.94 33.05
C TYR A 51 -2.55 -6.27 33.07
N ALA A 52 -3.54 -6.40 32.18
CA ALA A 52 -4.38 -7.59 32.06
C ALA A 52 -3.79 -8.68 31.13
N SER A 53 -2.86 -8.32 30.28
CA SER A 53 -2.30 -9.21 29.26
C SER A 53 -1.49 -10.34 29.89
N LYS A 54 -1.65 -11.55 29.33
CA LYS A 54 -0.83 -12.72 29.65
C LYS A 54 0.32 -12.92 28.63
N ALA A 55 0.61 -11.90 27.81
CA ALA A 55 1.73 -11.96 26.90
C ALA A 55 3.04 -12.08 27.66
N THR A 56 3.99 -12.86 27.14
CA THR A 56 5.31 -13.03 27.77
C THR A 56 6.16 -11.78 27.60
N ILE A 57 6.06 -11.13 26.43
CA ILE A 57 6.79 -9.91 26.13
C ILE A 57 5.82 -8.84 25.62
N ILE A 58 6.00 -7.59 26.06
CA ILE A 58 5.29 -6.43 25.51
C ILE A 58 6.31 -5.38 25.06
N ILE A 59 6.25 -4.99 23.78
CA ILE A 59 7.01 -3.84 23.27
C ILE A 59 6.27 -2.57 23.66
N ALA A 60 6.95 -1.63 24.32
CA ALA A 60 6.38 -0.36 24.76
C ALA A 60 7.35 0.80 24.53
N ASN A 61 6.81 2.02 24.39
CA ASN A 61 7.64 3.22 24.32
C ASN A 61 8.45 3.42 25.60
N LYS A 62 9.67 3.96 25.48
CA LYS A 62 10.51 4.35 26.63
C LYS A 62 9.80 5.33 27.57
N THR A 63 8.92 6.16 27.04
CA THR A 63 8.13 7.15 27.79
C THR A 63 6.95 6.56 28.55
N PHE A 64 6.66 5.28 28.39
CA PHE A 64 5.57 4.63 29.13
C PHE A 64 6.00 4.35 30.58
N GLU A 65 5.36 4.96 31.54
CA GLU A 65 5.53 4.70 32.97
C GLU A 65 4.35 3.90 33.51
N PRO A 66 4.55 2.60 33.84
CA PRO A 66 3.45 1.78 34.36
C PRO A 66 2.97 2.28 35.74
N LYS A 67 1.68 2.49 35.87
CA LYS A 67 1.03 2.87 37.14
C LYS A 67 0.85 1.69 38.10
N ARG A 68 0.99 0.47 37.60
CA ARG A 68 0.80 -0.81 38.30
C ARG A 68 1.86 -1.80 37.84
N PRO A 69 2.19 -2.82 38.63
CA PRO A 69 3.11 -3.88 38.19
C PRO A 69 2.66 -4.54 36.90
N VAL A 70 3.58 -4.73 35.97
CA VAL A 70 3.36 -5.44 34.70
C VAL A 70 4.00 -6.82 34.81
N SER A 71 3.23 -7.88 34.54
CA SER A 71 3.72 -9.27 34.62
C SER A 71 4.58 -9.68 33.46
N ALA A 72 4.44 -9.03 32.30
CA ALA A 72 5.23 -9.29 31.10
C ALA A 72 6.62 -8.65 31.19
N THR A 73 7.59 -9.26 30.52
CA THR A 73 8.88 -8.57 30.22
C THR A 73 8.61 -7.45 29.22
N LEU A 74 9.10 -6.25 29.52
CA LEU A 74 8.97 -5.10 28.63
C LEU A 74 10.23 -4.96 27.76
N VAL A 75 10.03 -4.72 26.46
CA VAL A 75 11.06 -4.24 25.55
C VAL A 75 10.79 -2.77 25.26
N ARG A 76 11.64 -1.90 25.81
CA ARG A 76 11.52 -0.45 25.73
C ARG A 76 12.14 0.06 24.44
N VAL A 77 11.40 0.78 23.64
CA VAL A 77 11.83 1.36 22.35
C VAL A 77 11.39 2.82 22.23
N ASP A 78 11.97 3.55 21.29
CA ASP A 78 11.61 4.95 21.08
C ASP A 78 10.19 5.09 20.50
N ASP A 79 9.83 4.22 19.54
CA ASP A 79 8.47 4.13 18.96
C ASP A 79 8.04 2.67 18.80
N ALA A 80 7.09 2.22 19.64
CA ALA A 80 6.62 0.86 19.66
C ALA A 80 5.86 0.47 18.37
N TYR A 81 5.24 1.43 17.70
CA TYR A 81 4.51 1.15 16.44
C TYR A 81 5.48 0.82 15.31
N SER A 82 6.48 1.66 15.10
CA SER A 82 7.55 1.40 14.11
C SER A 82 8.38 0.18 14.46
N ALA A 83 8.66 -0.06 15.76
CA ALA A 83 9.39 -1.23 16.22
C ALA A 83 8.70 -2.55 15.88
N VAL A 84 7.37 -2.61 16.01
CA VAL A 84 6.61 -3.81 15.61
C VAL A 84 6.71 -4.05 14.10
N ALA A 85 6.64 -3.01 13.27
CA ALA A 85 6.80 -3.15 11.84
C ALA A 85 8.17 -3.73 11.47
N LEU A 86 9.25 -3.23 12.09
CA LEU A 86 10.62 -3.74 11.93
C LEU A 86 10.76 -5.20 12.37
N LEU A 87 10.16 -5.57 13.51
CA LEU A 87 10.23 -6.94 14.01
C LEU A 87 9.46 -7.91 13.09
N LEU A 88 8.29 -7.51 12.59
CA LEU A 88 7.53 -8.30 11.63
C LEU A 88 8.27 -8.46 10.30
N GLU A 89 8.94 -7.42 9.85
CA GLU A 89 9.81 -7.46 8.67
C GLU A 89 10.98 -8.44 8.88
N TYR A 90 11.69 -8.34 10.01
CA TYR A 90 12.77 -9.26 10.36
C TYR A 90 12.31 -10.72 10.36
N VAL A 91 11.18 -11.00 11.02
CA VAL A 91 10.60 -12.35 11.09
C VAL A 91 10.21 -12.88 9.72
N THR A 92 9.62 -12.02 8.89
CA THR A 92 9.20 -12.38 7.54
C THR A 92 10.41 -12.62 6.63
N ALA A 93 11.47 -11.82 6.79
CA ALA A 93 12.72 -11.99 6.06
C ALA A 93 13.40 -13.35 6.36
N GLN A 94 13.37 -13.80 7.63
CA GLN A 94 13.89 -15.13 8.01
C GLN A 94 13.14 -16.28 7.32
N LYS A 95 11.87 -16.09 7.02
CA LYS A 95 11.04 -17.10 6.30
C LYS A 95 11.25 -17.04 4.78
N LYS A 96 11.79 -15.98 4.24
CA LYS A 96 12.01 -15.82 2.80
C LYS A 96 13.18 -16.69 2.32
N LYS A 97 12.89 -17.92 1.90
CA LYS A 97 13.86 -18.75 1.16
C LYS A 97 13.84 -18.29 -0.31
N TYR A 98 14.92 -17.64 -0.75
CA TYR A 98 15.11 -17.31 -2.16
C TYR A 98 15.71 -18.52 -2.87
N PHE A 99 14.92 -19.20 -3.66
CA PHE A 99 15.39 -20.26 -4.55
C PHE A 99 14.77 -20.08 -5.93
N ARG A 100 15.53 -20.48 -6.94
CA ARG A 100 14.98 -20.51 -8.29
C ARG A 100 13.95 -21.63 -8.36
N HIS A 101 12.73 -21.27 -8.73
CA HIS A 101 11.66 -22.23 -8.96
C HIS A 101 10.98 -21.90 -10.28
N ARG A 102 10.64 -22.91 -11.02
CA ARG A 102 9.79 -22.82 -12.20
C ARG A 102 8.67 -23.81 -12.06
N GLY A 103 7.45 -23.35 -11.99
CA GLY A 103 6.25 -24.16 -11.98
C GLY A 103 6.19 -25.04 -13.21
N ARG A 104 5.58 -26.20 -13.07
CA ARG A 104 5.49 -27.22 -14.14
C ARG A 104 4.75 -26.68 -15.36
N TYR A 105 3.76 -25.84 -15.17
CA TYR A 105 2.87 -25.34 -16.22
C TYR A 105 3.09 -23.85 -16.55
N CYS A 106 4.19 -23.25 -16.10
CA CYS A 106 4.52 -21.88 -16.49
C CYS A 106 5.01 -21.80 -17.93
N ARG A 107 4.72 -20.69 -18.61
CA ARG A 107 5.25 -20.42 -19.96
C ARG A 107 6.14 -19.18 -19.94
N ILE A 108 7.39 -19.37 -20.28
CA ILE A 108 8.41 -18.33 -20.41
C ILE A 108 8.84 -18.28 -21.88
N ALA A 109 8.62 -17.14 -22.55
CA ALA A 109 9.01 -16.97 -23.93
C ALA A 109 10.53 -17.04 -24.10
N PHE A 110 11.01 -17.68 -25.16
CA PHE A 110 12.44 -17.90 -25.39
C PHE A 110 13.26 -16.60 -25.41
N SER A 111 12.68 -15.51 -25.94
CA SER A 111 13.33 -14.21 -26.04
C SER A 111 13.26 -13.36 -24.78
N SER A 112 12.62 -13.86 -23.72
CA SER A 112 12.54 -13.16 -22.42
C SER A 112 13.84 -13.31 -21.62
N LYS A 113 14.09 -12.36 -20.71
CA LYS A 113 15.23 -12.40 -19.78
C LYS A 113 14.72 -12.56 -18.35
N VAL A 114 15.07 -13.70 -17.72
CA VAL A 114 14.69 -13.98 -16.31
C VAL A 114 15.96 -14.12 -15.49
N GLY A 115 16.08 -13.27 -14.49
CA GLY A 115 17.23 -13.13 -13.62
C GLY A 115 17.49 -14.32 -12.69
N ARG A 116 18.43 -14.12 -11.76
CA ARG A 116 18.83 -15.15 -10.78
C ARG A 116 17.80 -15.25 -9.64
N LYS A 117 17.60 -16.47 -9.13
CA LYS A 117 16.70 -16.73 -7.98
C LYS A 117 15.29 -16.18 -8.14
N VAL A 118 14.80 -16.10 -9.38
CA VAL A 118 13.42 -15.74 -9.67
C VAL A 118 12.53 -16.95 -9.43
N TYR A 119 11.45 -16.76 -8.66
CA TYR A 119 10.36 -17.71 -8.52
C TYR A 119 9.33 -17.49 -9.63
N VAL A 120 8.92 -18.53 -10.31
CA VAL A 120 7.84 -18.48 -11.32
C VAL A 120 6.85 -19.59 -10.99
N GLY A 121 5.64 -19.23 -10.61
CA GLY A 121 4.56 -20.15 -10.22
C GLY A 121 3.88 -20.82 -11.40
N ASP A 122 3.01 -21.77 -11.10
CA ASP A 122 2.25 -22.49 -12.12
C ASP A 122 1.30 -21.55 -12.87
N PHE A 123 1.11 -21.83 -14.16
CA PHE A 123 0.27 -21.02 -15.06
C PHE A 123 0.70 -19.55 -15.21
N ALA A 124 1.88 -19.15 -14.69
CA ALA A 124 2.44 -17.85 -14.98
C ALA A 124 2.91 -17.78 -16.43
N TYR A 125 2.72 -16.61 -17.04
CA TYR A 125 3.16 -16.32 -18.41
C TYR A 125 4.14 -15.15 -18.42
N ILE A 126 5.30 -15.33 -19.05
CA ILE A 126 6.29 -14.28 -19.30
C ILE A 126 6.48 -14.15 -20.80
N GLY A 127 6.08 -13.00 -21.36
CA GLY A 127 5.99 -12.72 -22.77
C GLY A 127 7.33 -12.54 -23.47
N LYS A 128 7.28 -12.36 -24.79
CA LYS A 128 8.46 -12.14 -25.64
C LYS A 128 9.17 -10.85 -25.25
N LYS A 129 10.50 -10.88 -25.21
CA LYS A 129 11.36 -9.74 -24.85
C LYS A 129 11.06 -9.13 -23.45
N ALA A 130 10.18 -9.73 -22.66
CA ALA A 130 9.95 -9.31 -21.29
C ALA A 130 11.20 -9.54 -20.43
N LYS A 131 11.39 -8.70 -19.41
CA LYS A 131 12.50 -8.78 -18.45
C LYS A 131 11.96 -8.93 -17.05
N VAL A 132 12.51 -9.86 -16.28
CA VAL A 132 12.22 -10.02 -14.84
C VAL A 132 13.56 -10.14 -14.14
N ASP A 133 13.90 -9.17 -13.31
CA ASP A 133 15.19 -9.10 -12.65
C ASP A 133 15.31 -9.99 -11.42
N ASP A 134 16.53 -10.03 -10.84
CA ASP A 134 16.95 -10.93 -9.77
C ASP A 134 16.01 -10.89 -8.55
N PHE A 135 15.81 -12.06 -7.91
CA PHE A 135 15.07 -12.23 -6.64
C PHE A 135 13.57 -11.91 -6.68
N THR A 136 13.01 -11.64 -7.86
CA THR A 136 11.58 -11.34 -8.03
C THR A 136 10.75 -12.61 -7.93
N LYS A 137 9.57 -12.53 -7.31
CA LYS A 137 8.60 -13.60 -7.18
C LYS A 137 7.41 -13.33 -8.09
N VAL A 138 7.25 -14.17 -9.08
CA VAL A 138 6.12 -14.19 -10.02
C VAL A 138 5.25 -15.37 -9.61
N TYR A 139 4.18 -15.10 -8.85
CA TYR A 139 3.30 -16.16 -8.35
C TYR A 139 2.41 -16.75 -9.45
N GLU A 140 1.52 -17.64 -9.06
CA GLU A 140 0.66 -18.40 -9.96
C GLU A 140 -0.25 -17.49 -10.78
N GLN A 141 -0.50 -17.86 -12.04
CA GLN A 141 -1.42 -17.16 -12.95
C GLN A 141 -1.06 -15.68 -13.24
N VAL A 142 0.14 -15.23 -12.88
CA VAL A 142 0.63 -13.90 -13.24
C VAL A 142 0.87 -13.84 -14.75
N TYR A 143 0.40 -12.76 -15.38
CA TYR A 143 0.68 -12.46 -16.78
C TYR A 143 1.63 -11.27 -16.88
N ILE A 144 2.78 -11.46 -17.53
CA ILE A 144 3.73 -10.40 -17.88
C ILE A 144 3.79 -10.35 -19.41
N GLY A 145 3.25 -9.27 -19.97
CA GLY A 145 3.12 -9.07 -21.42
C GLY A 145 4.44 -8.85 -22.14
N ASP A 146 4.39 -8.90 -23.45
CA ASP A 146 5.55 -8.75 -24.33
C ASP A 146 6.27 -7.42 -24.08
N GLY A 147 7.58 -7.42 -23.97
CA GLY A 147 8.40 -6.22 -23.76
C GLY A 147 8.25 -5.55 -22.38
N ALA A 148 7.41 -6.05 -21.49
CA ALA A 148 7.30 -5.52 -20.13
C ALA A 148 8.58 -5.78 -19.32
N SER A 149 8.89 -4.88 -18.37
CA SER A 149 10.04 -5.01 -17.49
C SER A 149 9.63 -4.96 -16.03
N VAL A 150 10.18 -5.88 -15.23
CA VAL A 150 9.97 -5.96 -13.77
C VAL A 150 11.35 -5.99 -13.12
N GLY A 151 11.58 -5.06 -12.20
CA GLY A 151 12.85 -4.91 -11.49
C GLY A 151 13.13 -6.01 -10.46
N LYS A 152 14.10 -5.75 -9.59
CA LYS A 152 14.60 -6.69 -8.57
C LYS A 152 13.69 -6.73 -7.34
N ASN A 153 13.71 -7.87 -6.64
CA ASN A 153 13.03 -8.06 -5.35
C ASN A 153 11.52 -7.78 -5.37
N CYS A 154 10.88 -7.80 -6.54
CA CYS A 154 9.45 -7.58 -6.65
C CYS A 154 8.65 -8.81 -6.19
N ILE A 155 7.41 -8.57 -5.77
CA ILE A 155 6.45 -9.62 -5.45
C ILE A 155 5.18 -9.37 -6.26
N LEU A 156 4.92 -10.25 -7.22
CA LEU A 156 3.70 -10.24 -8.02
C LEU A 156 2.82 -11.38 -7.54
N TYR A 157 1.77 -11.04 -6.79
CA TYR A 157 0.85 -12.02 -6.22
C TYR A 157 -0.04 -12.69 -7.28
N PRO A 158 -0.72 -13.80 -6.93
CA PRO A 158 -1.47 -14.56 -7.91
C PRO A 158 -2.46 -13.72 -8.72
N GLY A 159 -2.51 -14.00 -10.03
CA GLY A 159 -3.46 -13.37 -10.92
C GLY A 159 -3.12 -11.94 -11.39
N VAL A 160 -2.01 -11.33 -10.95
CA VAL A 160 -1.56 -10.01 -11.43
C VAL A 160 -1.40 -10.01 -12.96
N LYS A 161 -1.87 -8.94 -13.61
CA LYS A 161 -1.75 -8.73 -15.05
C LYS A 161 -0.92 -7.48 -15.32
N ILE A 162 0.25 -7.65 -15.94
CA ILE A 162 1.10 -6.57 -16.43
C ILE A 162 1.06 -6.63 -17.96
N TYR A 163 0.46 -5.61 -18.58
CA TYR A 163 0.28 -5.54 -20.03
C TYR A 163 1.61 -5.33 -20.77
N PRO A 164 1.62 -5.48 -22.10
CA PRO A 164 2.83 -5.33 -22.88
C PRO A 164 3.46 -3.93 -22.77
N GLY A 165 4.79 -3.86 -22.60
CA GLY A 165 5.54 -2.60 -22.58
C GLY A 165 5.48 -1.82 -21.26
N MET A 166 4.86 -2.36 -20.21
CA MET A 166 4.81 -1.70 -18.90
C MET A 166 6.15 -1.80 -18.17
N VAL A 167 6.47 -0.82 -17.35
CA VAL A 167 7.74 -0.71 -16.62
C VAL A 167 7.49 -0.71 -15.12
N ILE A 168 8.03 -1.70 -14.42
CA ILE A 168 7.94 -1.87 -12.96
C ILE A 168 9.35 -1.76 -12.39
N GLY A 169 9.55 -0.88 -11.41
CA GLY A 169 10.80 -0.67 -10.69
C GLY A 169 11.19 -1.79 -9.74
N ASN A 170 12.04 -1.49 -8.77
CA ASN A 170 12.56 -2.45 -7.81
C ASN A 170 11.74 -2.44 -6.51
N ASN A 171 11.76 -3.57 -5.78
CA ASN A 171 11.07 -3.72 -4.48
C ASN A 171 9.57 -3.40 -4.55
N VAL A 172 8.94 -3.60 -5.70
CA VAL A 172 7.50 -3.35 -5.91
C VAL A 172 6.71 -4.57 -5.47
N ILE A 173 5.61 -4.32 -4.76
CA ILE A 173 4.65 -5.34 -4.37
C ILE A 173 3.34 -5.08 -5.11
N ILE A 174 2.83 -6.06 -5.85
CA ILE A 174 1.54 -5.96 -6.53
C ILE A 174 0.68 -7.12 -6.07
N HIS A 175 -0.43 -6.79 -5.40
CA HIS A 175 -1.34 -7.76 -4.82
C HIS A 175 -2.27 -8.41 -5.86
N ALA A 176 -2.94 -9.47 -5.43
CA ALA A 176 -3.68 -10.37 -6.32
C ALA A 176 -4.67 -9.65 -7.24
N ASN A 177 -4.70 -10.10 -8.50
CA ASN A 177 -5.60 -9.63 -9.54
C ASN A 177 -5.49 -8.13 -9.89
N ALA A 178 -4.49 -7.40 -9.40
CA ALA A 178 -4.26 -6.03 -9.88
C ALA A 178 -3.88 -6.04 -11.37
N VAL A 179 -4.32 -5.00 -12.08
CA VAL A 179 -4.15 -4.86 -13.53
C VAL A 179 -3.34 -3.60 -13.83
N ILE A 180 -2.19 -3.77 -14.47
CA ILE A 180 -1.29 -2.67 -14.84
C ILE A 180 -1.23 -2.54 -16.36
N GLY A 181 -1.74 -1.42 -16.88
CA GLY A 181 -1.63 -1.09 -18.31
C GLY A 181 -2.83 -1.47 -19.17
N ALA A 182 -4.03 -1.64 -18.57
CA ALA A 182 -5.25 -1.69 -19.36
C ALA A 182 -5.49 -0.37 -20.10
N ASP A 183 -6.31 -0.38 -21.15
CA ASP A 183 -6.77 0.85 -21.80
C ASP A 183 -7.60 1.68 -20.83
N GLY A 184 -7.36 2.99 -20.80
CA GLY A 184 -8.18 3.91 -20.05
C GLY A 184 -9.54 4.18 -20.72
N PHE A 185 -10.39 4.94 -20.04
CA PHE A 185 -11.69 5.36 -20.54
C PHE A 185 -11.52 6.52 -21.54
N GLY A 186 -11.28 6.17 -22.79
CA GLY A 186 -11.08 7.12 -23.89
C GLY A 186 -12.05 6.86 -25.03
N PHE A 187 -13.06 7.76 -25.19
CA PHE A 187 -14.08 7.64 -26.23
C PHE A 187 -14.40 9.03 -26.80
N ALA A 188 -14.46 9.14 -28.12
CA ALA A 188 -14.90 10.34 -28.82
C ALA A 188 -16.39 10.21 -29.18
N PRO A 189 -17.26 11.17 -28.79
CA PRO A 189 -18.65 11.15 -29.20
C PRO A 189 -18.75 11.38 -30.71
N LEU A 190 -19.71 10.69 -31.36
CA LEU A 190 -20.04 10.85 -32.75
C LEU A 190 -21.40 11.56 -32.91
N GLU A 191 -21.66 12.11 -34.09
CA GLU A 191 -22.90 12.84 -34.38
C GLU A 191 -24.17 12.01 -34.20
N ASP A 192 -24.08 10.70 -34.39
CA ASP A 192 -25.20 9.76 -34.22
C ASP A 192 -25.46 9.38 -32.74
N GLY A 193 -24.72 9.98 -31.78
CA GLY A 193 -24.82 9.71 -30.35
C GLY A 193 -24.04 8.46 -29.90
N THR A 194 -23.37 7.78 -30.80
CA THR A 194 -22.46 6.66 -30.44
C THR A 194 -21.07 7.15 -30.07
N TYR A 195 -20.19 6.21 -29.69
CA TYR A 195 -18.82 6.54 -29.23
C TYR A 195 -17.80 5.75 -30.04
N ARG A 196 -16.74 6.43 -30.47
CA ARG A 196 -15.56 5.81 -31.08
C ARG A 196 -14.49 5.67 -30.03
N LYS A 197 -13.96 4.44 -29.86
CA LYS A 197 -12.82 4.20 -28.96
C LYS A 197 -11.60 4.99 -29.41
N ILE A 198 -10.92 5.60 -28.45
CA ILE A 198 -9.60 6.20 -28.63
C ILE A 198 -8.56 5.20 -28.12
N GLU A 199 -7.68 4.75 -29.02
CA GLU A 199 -6.63 3.78 -28.70
C GLU A 199 -5.58 4.40 -27.75
N HIS A 200 -5.13 3.60 -26.80
CA HIS A 200 -4.09 3.97 -25.86
C HIS A 200 -2.77 3.32 -26.28
N THR A 201 -1.79 4.14 -26.67
CA THR A 201 -0.50 3.69 -27.21
C THR A 201 0.66 3.89 -26.24
N GLY A 202 0.42 4.56 -25.13
CA GLY A 202 1.40 4.81 -24.09
C GLY A 202 1.60 3.62 -23.14
N ASN A 203 2.21 3.87 -22.00
CA ASN A 203 2.50 2.85 -21.01
C ASN A 203 2.19 3.29 -19.57
N VAL A 204 2.51 2.42 -18.61
CA VAL A 204 2.58 2.70 -17.18
C VAL A 204 4.03 2.54 -16.73
N ILE A 205 4.49 3.47 -15.90
CA ILE A 205 5.75 3.40 -15.18
C ILE A 205 5.44 3.39 -13.69
N ILE A 206 5.85 2.32 -13.01
CA ILE A 206 5.78 2.20 -11.55
C ILE A 206 7.21 2.22 -11.04
N GLU A 207 7.55 3.21 -10.22
CA GLU A 207 8.89 3.35 -9.67
C GLU A 207 9.14 2.45 -8.46
N ASP A 208 10.30 2.59 -7.82
CA ASP A 208 10.78 1.71 -6.75
C ASP A 208 9.93 1.83 -5.46
N ASN A 209 9.87 0.73 -4.70
CA ASN A 209 9.22 0.67 -3.38
C ASN A 209 7.71 0.99 -3.37
N VAL A 210 7.03 0.88 -4.51
CA VAL A 210 5.58 1.04 -4.63
C VAL A 210 4.87 -0.22 -4.17
N GLU A 211 3.70 -0.05 -3.55
CA GLU A 211 2.79 -1.16 -3.24
C GLU A 211 1.40 -0.90 -3.82
N ILE A 212 0.85 -1.88 -4.51
CA ILE A 212 -0.46 -1.80 -5.18
C ILE A 212 -1.35 -2.92 -4.66
N GLY A 213 -2.50 -2.55 -4.11
CA GLY A 213 -3.49 -3.43 -3.52
C GLY A 213 -4.22 -4.33 -4.53
N ALA A 214 -4.92 -5.30 -3.99
CA ALA A 214 -5.65 -6.28 -4.78
C ALA A 214 -6.78 -5.65 -5.60
N ASN A 215 -6.99 -6.16 -6.83
CA ASN A 215 -7.99 -5.70 -7.78
C ASN A 215 -7.91 -4.20 -8.13
N THR A 216 -6.79 -3.55 -7.88
CA THR A 216 -6.52 -2.16 -8.29
C THR A 216 -6.14 -2.13 -9.76
N CYS A 217 -6.67 -1.14 -10.49
CA CYS A 217 -6.36 -0.92 -11.90
C CYS A 217 -5.55 0.36 -12.08
N VAL A 218 -4.46 0.26 -12.84
CA VAL A 218 -3.67 1.41 -13.30
C VAL A 218 -3.67 1.41 -14.82
N ASP A 219 -4.39 2.36 -15.41
CA ASP A 219 -4.56 2.43 -16.86
C ASP A 219 -3.33 3.02 -17.54
N LYS A 220 -2.98 2.50 -18.71
CA LYS A 220 -1.91 3.09 -19.52
C LYS A 220 -2.33 4.43 -20.11
N SER A 221 -1.37 5.28 -20.33
CA SER A 221 -1.56 6.57 -20.97
C SER A 221 -2.05 6.43 -22.41
N GLN A 222 -2.82 7.40 -22.89
CA GLN A 222 -3.13 7.51 -24.33
C GLN A 222 -1.86 7.75 -25.15
N MET A 223 -1.04 8.68 -24.70
CA MET A 223 0.30 9.00 -25.24
C MET A 223 1.21 9.35 -24.06
N GLY A 224 2.45 8.86 -24.07
CA GLY A 224 3.38 9.02 -22.97
C GLY A 224 3.16 7.98 -21.86
N SER A 225 3.16 8.38 -20.60
CA SER A 225 3.12 7.46 -19.47
C SER A 225 2.11 7.88 -18.40
N THR A 226 1.44 6.92 -17.79
CA THR A 226 0.86 7.03 -16.45
C THR A 226 1.97 6.68 -15.46
N ILE A 227 2.23 7.52 -14.45
CA ILE A 227 3.42 7.41 -13.59
C ILE A 227 3.02 7.29 -12.14
N ILE A 228 3.51 6.26 -11.47
CA ILE A 228 3.42 6.08 -10.02
C ILE A 228 4.83 6.21 -9.46
N HIS A 229 5.11 7.32 -8.77
CA HIS A 229 6.43 7.62 -8.26
C HIS A 229 6.79 6.77 -7.04
N LYS A 230 8.06 6.85 -6.66
CA LYS A 230 8.68 6.05 -5.60
C LYS A 230 7.91 6.12 -4.27
N GLY A 231 7.78 4.97 -3.62
CA GLY A 231 7.24 4.88 -2.27
C GLY A 231 5.73 4.98 -2.13
N VAL A 232 4.99 5.23 -3.22
CA VAL A 232 3.52 5.31 -3.24
C VAL A 232 2.89 4.01 -2.72
N LYS A 233 1.82 4.14 -1.92
CA LYS A 233 1.03 3.01 -1.40
C LYS A 233 -0.42 3.17 -1.84
N ILE A 234 -0.92 2.22 -2.60
CA ILE A 234 -2.29 2.18 -3.13
C ILE A 234 -2.97 0.93 -2.57
N ASP A 235 -4.06 1.12 -1.87
CA ASP A 235 -4.84 0.03 -1.30
C ASP A 235 -5.71 -0.66 -2.37
N ASN A 236 -6.55 -1.57 -1.94
CA ASN A 236 -7.38 -2.43 -2.78
C ASN A 236 -8.47 -1.65 -3.53
N LEU A 237 -8.88 -2.15 -4.69
CA LEU A 237 -10.01 -1.64 -5.48
C LEU A 237 -9.89 -0.16 -5.90
N CYS A 238 -8.67 0.36 -6.01
CA CYS A 238 -8.44 1.71 -6.50
C CYS A 238 -8.43 1.74 -8.04
N GLN A 239 -8.80 2.92 -8.60
CA GLN A 239 -8.71 3.20 -10.03
C GLN A 239 -7.79 4.37 -10.28
N ILE A 240 -6.68 4.16 -10.97
CA ILE A 240 -5.78 5.19 -11.46
C ILE A 240 -5.94 5.26 -12.97
N ALA A 241 -6.57 6.32 -13.44
CA ALA A 241 -6.88 6.46 -14.87
C ALA A 241 -5.65 6.88 -15.69
N HIS A 242 -5.83 6.90 -17.01
CA HIS A 242 -4.78 7.21 -17.99
C HIS A 242 -4.14 8.60 -17.78
N ASN A 243 -2.86 8.73 -18.04
CA ASN A 243 -2.10 9.98 -17.95
C ASN A 243 -2.03 10.59 -16.54
N VAL A 244 -2.42 9.86 -15.51
CA VAL A 244 -2.26 10.28 -14.12
C VAL A 244 -0.79 10.20 -13.72
N GLU A 245 -0.36 11.13 -12.89
CA GLU A 245 0.93 11.10 -12.22
C GLU A 245 0.71 11.23 -10.71
N VAL A 246 1.26 10.29 -9.95
CA VAL A 246 1.14 10.27 -8.49
C VAL A 246 2.51 10.48 -7.88
N GLY A 247 2.67 11.60 -7.15
CA GLY A 247 3.92 12.00 -6.51
C GLY A 247 4.38 11.07 -5.39
N GLU A 248 5.66 11.16 -5.05
CA GLU A 248 6.34 10.27 -4.11
C GLU A 248 5.62 10.15 -2.76
N ASN A 249 5.68 8.96 -2.17
CA ASN A 249 5.18 8.66 -0.82
C ASN A 249 3.70 9.03 -0.57
N THR A 250 2.92 9.24 -1.61
CA THR A 250 1.47 9.44 -1.50
C THR A 250 0.79 8.11 -1.15
N VAL A 251 -0.19 8.17 -0.25
CA VAL A 251 -0.94 6.99 0.20
C VAL A 251 -2.43 7.11 -0.10
N MET A 252 -3.03 6.02 -0.56
CA MET A 252 -4.44 5.93 -0.94
C MET A 252 -5.08 4.72 -0.28
N SER A 253 -6.12 4.95 0.49
CA SER A 253 -6.95 3.88 1.05
C SER A 253 -7.87 3.28 -0.02
N ALA A 254 -8.57 2.20 0.33
CA ALA A 254 -9.37 1.44 -0.60
C ALA A 254 -10.42 2.28 -1.36
N MET A 255 -10.66 1.90 -2.62
CA MET A 255 -11.66 2.48 -3.51
C MET A 255 -11.42 3.96 -3.87
N VAL A 256 -10.19 4.47 -3.72
CA VAL A 256 -9.86 5.81 -4.27
C VAL A 256 -9.88 5.75 -5.78
N GLY A 257 -10.53 6.77 -6.40
CA GLY A 257 -10.59 6.94 -7.85
C GLY A 257 -9.93 8.25 -8.29
N ILE A 258 -8.94 8.17 -9.18
CA ILE A 258 -8.29 9.34 -9.79
C ILE A 258 -8.58 9.34 -11.28
N ALA A 259 -9.33 10.35 -11.74
CA ALA A 259 -9.68 10.48 -13.15
C ALA A 259 -8.49 10.95 -14.00
N GLY A 260 -8.60 10.75 -15.30
CA GLY A 260 -7.51 10.91 -16.25
C GLY A 260 -6.79 12.25 -16.22
N SER A 261 -5.52 12.27 -16.60
CA SER A 261 -4.66 13.46 -16.73
C SER A 261 -4.46 14.27 -15.44
N THR A 262 -4.84 13.74 -14.29
CA THR A 262 -4.65 14.39 -12.98
C THR A 262 -3.20 14.26 -12.53
N LYS A 263 -2.68 15.33 -11.92
CA LYS A 263 -1.33 15.40 -11.34
C LYS A 263 -1.45 15.53 -9.82
N VAL A 264 -1.01 14.51 -9.10
CA VAL A 264 -1.01 14.46 -7.64
C VAL A 264 0.41 14.73 -7.15
N GLY A 265 0.56 15.65 -6.20
CA GLY A 265 1.81 15.95 -5.53
C GLY A 265 2.29 14.82 -4.62
N GLU A 266 3.44 15.01 -4.01
CA GLU A 266 4.03 14.08 -3.06
C GLU A 266 3.37 14.14 -1.68
N HIS A 267 3.53 13.06 -0.88
CA HIS A 267 3.08 12.99 0.51
C HIS A 267 1.58 13.29 0.72
N CYS A 268 0.74 13.07 -0.28
CA CYS A 268 -0.72 13.20 -0.14
C CYS A 268 -1.32 12.00 0.59
N ILE A 269 -2.45 12.21 1.27
CA ILE A 269 -3.20 11.18 1.99
C ILE A 269 -4.64 11.18 1.50
N PHE A 270 -5.08 10.12 0.84
CA PHE A 270 -6.46 9.98 0.38
C PHE A 270 -7.14 8.85 1.14
N ALA A 271 -8.13 9.21 1.94
CA ALA A 271 -8.93 8.24 2.68
C ALA A 271 -9.90 7.49 1.75
N GLY A 272 -10.48 6.41 2.26
CA GLY A 272 -11.28 5.49 1.46
C GLY A 272 -12.41 6.16 0.67
N GLN A 273 -12.60 5.71 -0.57
CA GLN A 273 -13.62 6.19 -1.49
C GLN A 273 -13.50 7.67 -1.90
N ALA A 274 -12.35 8.32 -1.69
CA ALA A 274 -12.13 9.65 -2.23
C ALA A 274 -12.06 9.60 -3.77
N GLY A 275 -12.67 10.60 -4.43
CA GLY A 275 -12.71 10.74 -5.87
C GLY A 275 -12.09 12.05 -6.34
N ILE A 276 -11.27 12.03 -7.39
CA ILE A 276 -10.61 13.20 -7.94
C ILE A 276 -11.00 13.33 -9.41
N ALA A 277 -11.59 14.49 -9.77
CA ALA A 277 -12.04 14.74 -11.13
C ALA A 277 -10.86 14.89 -12.12
N ASN A 278 -11.21 14.81 -13.39
CA ASN A 278 -10.26 14.80 -14.51
C ASN A 278 -9.42 16.09 -14.62
N GLY A 279 -8.14 15.95 -14.93
CA GLY A 279 -7.24 17.04 -15.30
C GLY A 279 -6.84 17.97 -14.16
N LEU A 280 -7.04 17.57 -12.91
CA LEU A 280 -6.76 18.40 -11.76
C LEU A 280 -5.28 18.38 -11.36
N LYS A 281 -4.84 19.45 -10.70
CA LYS A 281 -3.57 19.52 -9.98
C LYS A 281 -3.85 19.52 -8.48
N VAL A 282 -3.32 18.49 -7.79
CA VAL A 282 -3.41 18.32 -6.33
C VAL A 282 -2.03 18.64 -5.76
N PRO A 283 -1.85 19.72 -4.99
CA PRO A 283 -0.57 20.08 -4.40
C PRO A 283 -0.05 19.03 -3.40
N PRO A 284 1.26 19.05 -3.09
CA PRO A 284 1.84 18.18 -2.08
C PRO A 284 1.15 18.28 -0.71
N HIS A 285 1.28 17.21 0.10
CA HIS A 285 0.76 17.16 1.48
C HIS A 285 -0.77 17.32 1.61
N THR A 286 -1.53 17.22 0.51
CA THR A 286 -3.00 17.32 0.53
C THR A 286 -3.61 16.08 1.20
N THR A 287 -4.59 16.31 2.08
CA THR A 287 -5.37 15.24 2.69
C THR A 287 -6.83 15.31 2.23
N LEU A 288 -7.34 14.23 1.64
CA LEU A 288 -8.75 14.06 1.34
C LEU A 288 -9.37 13.08 2.34
N GLY A 289 -10.41 13.52 3.06
CA GLY A 289 -11.18 12.67 3.95
C GLY A 289 -11.96 11.58 3.20
N ALA A 290 -12.53 10.64 3.93
CA ALA A 290 -13.31 9.56 3.33
C ALA A 290 -14.50 10.10 2.52
N GLN A 291 -14.76 9.50 1.36
CA GLN A 291 -15.85 9.87 0.45
C GLN A 291 -15.81 11.32 -0.05
N THR A 292 -14.62 11.94 -0.04
CA THR A 292 -14.45 13.32 -0.50
C THR A 292 -14.36 13.35 -2.03
N GLY A 293 -15.19 14.21 -2.67
CA GLY A 293 -15.14 14.49 -4.11
C GLY A 293 -14.39 15.78 -4.40
N LEU A 294 -13.19 15.71 -4.97
CA LEU A 294 -12.44 16.88 -5.43
C LEU A 294 -12.81 17.19 -6.88
N ILE A 295 -13.45 18.35 -7.12
CA ILE A 295 -13.95 18.76 -8.43
C ILE A 295 -13.23 19.99 -9.03
N GLY A 296 -12.24 20.53 -8.32
CA GLY A 296 -11.49 21.73 -8.76
C GLY A 296 -10.04 21.71 -8.30
N ASN A 297 -9.20 22.51 -8.96
CA ASN A 297 -7.80 22.64 -8.60
C ASN A 297 -7.62 23.27 -7.21
N LEU A 298 -6.71 22.71 -6.43
CA LEU A 298 -6.28 23.30 -5.17
C LEU A 298 -5.14 24.29 -5.40
N LYS A 299 -5.06 25.32 -4.55
CA LYS A 299 -4.06 26.38 -4.68
C LYS A 299 -2.94 26.32 -3.65
N LYS A 300 -3.17 25.61 -2.55
CA LYS A 300 -2.24 25.57 -1.42
C LYS A 300 -1.83 24.12 -1.10
N GLU A 301 -0.59 23.96 -0.67
CA GLU A 301 -0.10 22.71 -0.09
C GLU A 301 -0.70 22.46 1.29
N GLY A 302 -0.77 21.19 1.69
CA GLY A 302 -1.18 20.80 3.03
C GLY A 302 -2.67 21.01 3.34
N GLU A 303 -3.52 21.27 2.33
CA GLU A 303 -4.96 21.41 2.56
C GLU A 303 -5.58 20.09 3.00
N VAL A 304 -6.47 20.19 3.99
CA VAL A 304 -7.29 19.06 4.48
C VAL A 304 -8.74 19.33 4.10
N LEU A 305 -9.31 18.45 3.27
CA LEU A 305 -10.63 18.63 2.67
C LEU A 305 -11.56 17.47 3.04
N PHE A 306 -12.84 17.80 3.17
CA PHE A 306 -13.92 16.84 3.45
C PHE A 306 -15.15 17.18 2.62
N GLY A 307 -15.93 16.13 2.34
CA GLY A 307 -17.25 16.26 1.73
C GLY A 307 -17.27 16.10 0.21
N THR A 308 -18.46 16.13 -0.33
CA THR A 308 -18.75 16.02 -1.75
C THR A 308 -19.72 17.13 -2.14
N PRO A 309 -19.30 18.14 -2.90
CA PRO A 309 -17.91 18.43 -3.29
C PRO A 309 -16.99 18.75 -2.12
N ALA A 310 -15.67 18.56 -2.29
CA ALA A 310 -14.69 18.79 -1.23
C ALA A 310 -14.62 20.28 -0.84
N ILE A 311 -14.75 20.54 0.44
CA ILE A 311 -14.57 21.86 1.05
C ILE A 311 -13.57 21.76 2.22
N PRO A 312 -12.94 22.87 2.62
CA PRO A 312 -12.03 22.88 3.75
C PRO A 312 -12.66 22.24 5.00
N HIS A 313 -11.93 21.40 5.71
CA HIS A 313 -12.43 20.61 6.83
C HIS A 313 -13.16 21.45 7.90
N ARG A 314 -12.60 22.63 8.25
CA ARG A 314 -13.23 23.54 9.24
C ARG A 314 -14.57 24.09 8.75
N GLU A 315 -14.69 24.38 7.47
CA GLU A 315 -15.93 24.87 6.85
C GLU A 315 -16.96 23.76 6.78
N PHE A 316 -16.54 22.54 6.41
CA PHE A 316 -17.40 21.35 6.43
C PHE A 316 -18.00 21.13 7.83
N LEU A 317 -17.18 21.13 8.88
CA LEU A 317 -17.65 20.92 10.24
C LEU A 317 -18.63 22.01 10.71
N ARG A 318 -18.37 23.29 10.36
CA ARG A 318 -19.29 24.39 10.65
C ARG A 318 -20.62 24.21 9.91
N GLY A 319 -20.57 23.97 8.61
CA GLY A 319 -21.75 23.75 7.78
C GLY A 319 -22.56 22.54 8.25
N TYR A 320 -21.89 21.44 8.56
CA TYR A 320 -22.54 20.24 9.07
C TYR A 320 -23.17 20.42 10.46
N ALA A 321 -22.54 21.20 11.35
CA ALA A 321 -23.12 21.56 12.64
C ALA A 321 -24.40 22.41 12.50
N ILE A 322 -24.41 23.37 11.56
CA ILE A 322 -25.59 24.19 11.23
C ILE A 322 -26.70 23.30 10.65
N PHE A 323 -26.37 22.45 9.68
CA PHE A 323 -27.31 21.50 9.08
C PHE A 323 -27.98 20.60 10.13
N ARG A 324 -27.18 20.01 11.06
CA ARG A 324 -27.70 19.17 12.16
C ARG A 324 -28.59 19.94 13.16
N ARG A 325 -28.23 21.20 13.42
CA ARG A 325 -29.06 22.07 14.31
C ARG A 325 -30.39 22.39 13.65
N ASN A 326 -30.37 22.80 12.40
CA ASN A 326 -31.58 23.17 11.68
C ASN A 326 -32.44 21.95 11.29
N GLY A 327 -31.83 20.77 11.09
CA GLY A 327 -32.52 19.50 10.83
C GLY A 327 -33.19 18.89 12.08
N LYS A 328 -32.88 19.41 13.28
CA LYS A 328 -33.60 19.09 14.51
C LYS A 328 -34.78 20.03 14.73
N GLY A 329 -35.50 20.39 13.64
CA GLY A 329 -36.62 21.31 13.70
C GLY A 329 -37.39 21.20 15.02
N ASP A 330 -37.75 22.33 15.57
CA ASP A 330 -38.49 22.45 16.83
C ASP A 330 -39.62 21.42 16.90
N LYS A 331 -39.43 20.44 17.80
CA LYS A 331 -40.52 19.61 18.29
C LYS A 331 -41.05 20.24 19.56
#